data_0fb0d65b8eee5b7f86bd45265c76580f
#
_entry.id   0fb0d65b8eee5b7f86bd45265c76580f
#
_cell.length_a   1.000
_cell.length_b   1.000
_cell.length_c   1.000
_cell.angle_alpha   90.00
_cell.angle_beta   90.00
_cell.angle_gamma   90.00
#
_symmetry.space_group_name_H-M   'P 1'
#
loop_
_entity.id
_entity.type
_entity.pdbx_description
1 polymer ?
#
loop_
_entity_poly.entity_id
_entity_poly.type
_entity_poly.pdbx_seq_one_letter_code
_entity_poly.pdbx_strand_id
1 'polypeptide(L)'
;MTTAVVPRARAAARRYPLVLIATGVALYSTGPVMLQASAVSGPVYSLWRLWMGVATLGAVVAAQRGMGAPWPALRAWRVAIWAGVAFGMHQLLFFTAIRLTTVVDVSLMGALAPIVTAVGARWMFAERPGPGFWAWAVVAIVGAVLLAFAASTSTEGNAAGMSMALLNVVAFAAFFLLSKRGRDHLPVVPFLLGTMTVAACVVSTFIVVTGAPALDVRGVDLLLAAGVAVGPGAVGHFVMTWPLRYVPANIPPIMRLAQPFVAGGLAWWLLAEPLSLRHLVGGALVVAGAAGTVLSRDGRRLRAAAASDVHDEDAGSGHADGTGQPVARSA
;
A
#
# COMPACT_ATOMS: atom_id res chain seq x y z
N MET A 1 31.51 13.02 -2.82
CA MET A 1 31.04 12.09 -1.74
C MET A 1 29.65 11.47 -1.96
N THR A 2 28.90 11.85 -3.00
CA THR A 2 27.50 11.45 -3.24
C THR A 2 27.32 10.15 -4.04
N THR A 3 28.33 9.66 -4.73
CA THR A 3 28.25 8.47 -5.60
C THR A 3 28.27 7.12 -4.85
N ALA A 4 28.74 7.09 -3.61
CA ALA A 4 28.85 5.85 -2.82
C ALA A 4 27.60 5.50 -1.97
N VAL A 5 26.67 6.43 -1.78
CA VAL A 5 25.48 6.24 -0.92
C VAL A 5 24.40 5.42 -1.63
N VAL A 6 24.20 5.65 -2.93
CA VAL A 6 23.15 4.98 -3.73
C VAL A 6 23.42 3.47 -3.90
N PRO A 7 24.63 3.00 -4.20
CA PRO A 7 24.93 1.57 -4.28
C PRO A 7 24.76 0.85 -2.95
N ARG A 8 25.19 1.47 -1.84
CA ARG A 8 25.05 0.89 -0.48
C ARG A 8 23.59 0.78 -0.06
N ALA A 9 22.77 1.79 -0.33
CA ALA A 9 21.34 1.74 -0.06
C ALA A 9 20.63 0.65 -0.89
N ARG A 10 21.00 0.48 -2.16
CA ARG A 10 20.48 -0.61 -3.01
C ARG A 10 20.89 -1.98 -2.50
N ALA A 11 22.16 -2.16 -2.08
CA ALA A 11 22.63 -3.42 -1.51
C ALA A 11 21.96 -3.74 -0.17
N ALA A 12 21.77 -2.77 0.71
CA ALA A 12 21.05 -2.94 1.98
C ALA A 12 19.59 -3.32 1.77
N ALA A 13 18.94 -2.76 0.78
CA ALA A 13 17.54 -3.05 0.49
C ALA A 13 17.31 -4.41 -0.18
N ARG A 14 18.25 -4.86 -1.00
CA ARG A 14 18.26 -6.26 -1.48
C ARG A 14 18.46 -7.24 -0.31
N ARG A 15 19.26 -6.85 0.68
CA ARG A 15 19.59 -7.69 1.84
C ARG A 15 18.48 -7.75 2.89
N TYR A 16 17.69 -6.68 3.01
CA TYR A 16 16.68 -6.53 4.08
C TYR A 16 15.32 -6.04 3.58
N PRO A 17 14.71 -6.66 2.55
CA PRO A 17 13.44 -6.18 2.02
C PRO A 17 12.30 -6.24 3.04
N LEU A 18 12.34 -7.23 3.94
CA LEU A 18 11.34 -7.40 4.99
C LEU A 18 11.41 -6.30 6.06
N VAL A 19 12.62 -5.82 6.39
CA VAL A 19 12.80 -4.69 7.33
C VAL A 19 12.18 -3.42 6.77
N LEU A 20 12.38 -3.15 5.48
CA LEU A 20 11.75 -1.99 4.81
C LEU A 20 10.23 -2.08 4.86
N ILE A 21 9.67 -3.25 4.53
CA ILE A 21 8.23 -3.47 4.56
C ILE A 21 7.70 -3.30 6.00
N ALA A 22 8.40 -3.83 7.02
CA ALA A 22 8.02 -3.66 8.42
C ALA A 22 8.01 -2.18 8.84
N THR A 23 9.02 -1.40 8.42
CA THR A 23 9.04 0.06 8.62
C THR A 23 7.84 0.72 7.93
N GLY A 24 7.51 0.30 6.71
CA GLY A 24 6.32 0.78 5.99
C GLY A 24 5.01 0.47 6.73
N VAL A 25 4.89 -0.72 7.32
CA VAL A 25 3.72 -1.10 8.14
C VAL A 25 3.60 -0.20 9.37
N ALA A 26 4.70 0.04 10.09
CA ALA A 26 4.71 0.94 11.24
C ALA A 26 4.27 2.36 10.85
N LEU A 27 4.83 2.91 9.76
CA LEU A 27 4.43 4.22 9.23
C LEU A 27 2.96 4.24 8.82
N TYR A 28 2.46 3.23 8.11
CA TYR A 28 1.06 3.17 7.71
C TYR A 28 0.09 3.12 8.89
N SER A 29 0.51 2.54 10.02
CA SER A 29 -0.30 2.45 11.22
C SER A 29 -0.56 3.82 11.88
N THR A 30 0.28 4.83 11.62
CA THR A 30 0.08 6.18 12.15
C THR A 30 -0.96 6.99 11.36
N GLY A 31 -1.14 6.71 10.06
CA GLY A 31 -2.03 7.48 9.18
C GLY A 31 -3.48 7.56 9.64
N PRO A 32 -4.15 6.43 9.96
CA PRO A 32 -5.52 6.42 10.50
C PRO A 32 -5.68 7.26 11.77
N VAL A 33 -4.73 7.13 12.69
CA VAL A 33 -4.74 7.84 13.98
C VAL A 33 -4.61 9.34 13.78
N MET A 34 -3.69 9.77 12.89
CA MET A 34 -3.52 11.18 12.54
C MET A 34 -4.75 11.78 11.87
N LEU A 35 -5.45 11.01 11.02
CA LEU A 35 -6.74 11.44 10.48
C LEU A 35 -7.78 11.61 11.57
N GLN A 36 -7.93 10.61 12.45
CA GLN A 36 -8.94 10.64 13.50
C GLN A 36 -8.72 11.80 14.47
N ALA A 37 -7.47 12.19 14.70
CA ALA A 37 -7.10 13.37 15.48
C ALA A 37 -7.40 14.71 14.76
N SER A 38 -7.64 14.73 13.44
CA SER A 38 -7.98 15.94 12.69
C SER A 38 -9.47 16.24 12.74
N ALA A 39 -9.87 17.50 12.49
CA ALA A 39 -11.27 17.93 12.48
C ALA A 39 -11.92 17.90 11.08
N VAL A 40 -11.13 17.75 10.00
CA VAL A 40 -11.65 17.80 8.62
C VAL A 40 -12.20 16.46 8.16
N SER A 41 -13.05 16.49 7.13
CA SER A 41 -13.60 15.28 6.53
C SER A 41 -12.51 14.42 5.87
N GLY A 42 -12.77 13.11 5.73
CA GLY A 42 -11.82 12.18 5.10
C GLY A 42 -11.39 12.58 3.68
N PRO A 43 -12.31 12.96 2.77
CA PRO A 43 -11.96 13.45 1.45
C PRO A 43 -11.10 14.72 1.46
N VAL A 44 -11.42 15.70 2.29
CA VAL A 44 -10.63 16.95 2.43
C VAL A 44 -9.23 16.64 2.97
N TYR A 45 -9.12 15.78 3.98
CA TYR A 45 -7.82 15.32 4.47
C TYR A 45 -6.99 14.63 3.38
N SER A 46 -7.65 13.76 2.58
CA SER A 46 -7.00 13.08 1.44
C SER A 46 -6.49 14.06 0.39
N LEU A 47 -7.26 15.12 0.10
CA LEU A 47 -6.85 16.16 -0.85
C LEU A 47 -5.52 16.78 -0.44
N TRP A 48 -5.46 17.33 0.77
CA TRP A 48 -4.26 18.02 1.26
C TRP A 48 -3.06 17.09 1.36
N ARG A 49 -3.22 15.89 1.95
CA ARG A 49 -2.11 14.96 2.06
C ARG A 49 -1.57 14.46 0.71
N LEU A 50 -2.44 14.28 -0.30
CA LEU A 50 -2.01 13.84 -1.62
C LEU A 50 -1.24 14.92 -2.37
N TRP A 51 -1.72 16.17 -2.36
CA TRP A 51 -0.99 17.27 -3.00
C TRP A 51 0.34 17.58 -2.29
N MET A 52 0.39 17.51 -0.97
CA MET A 52 1.66 17.61 -0.22
C MET A 52 2.60 16.43 -0.56
N GLY A 53 2.07 15.23 -0.74
CA GLY A 53 2.83 14.05 -1.20
C GLY A 53 3.36 14.22 -2.62
N VAL A 54 2.56 14.79 -3.53
CA VAL A 54 2.98 15.14 -4.90
C VAL A 54 4.11 16.18 -4.86
N ALA A 55 3.99 17.23 -4.03
CA ALA A 55 5.05 18.22 -3.88
C ALA A 55 6.35 17.60 -3.34
N THR A 56 6.23 16.74 -2.31
CA THR A 56 7.39 16.04 -1.72
C THR A 56 8.09 15.14 -2.75
N LEU A 57 7.35 14.28 -3.43
CA LEU A 57 7.93 13.38 -4.46
C LEU A 57 8.40 14.14 -5.69
N GLY A 58 7.70 15.23 -6.06
CA GLY A 58 8.10 16.13 -7.14
C GLY A 58 9.45 16.77 -6.86
N ALA A 59 9.68 17.25 -5.63
CA ALA A 59 10.98 17.76 -5.22
C ALA A 59 12.10 16.70 -5.31
N VAL A 60 11.80 15.45 -4.89
CA VAL A 60 12.75 14.33 -5.00
C VAL A 60 13.06 14.03 -6.46
N VAL A 61 12.04 13.98 -7.35
CA VAL A 61 12.24 13.76 -8.80
C VAL A 61 13.05 14.89 -9.41
N ALA A 62 12.75 16.16 -9.06
CA ALA A 62 13.50 17.32 -9.54
C ALA A 62 14.99 17.25 -9.14
N ALA A 63 15.26 16.88 -7.88
CA ALA A 63 16.64 16.68 -7.41
C ALA A 63 17.33 15.53 -8.16
N GLN A 64 16.67 14.39 -8.39
CA GLN A 64 17.20 13.27 -9.17
C GLN A 64 17.50 13.68 -10.62
N ARG A 65 16.63 14.51 -11.21
CA ARG A 65 16.84 15.08 -12.56
C ARG A 65 18.05 16.02 -12.62
N GLY A 66 18.19 16.89 -11.63
CA GLY A 66 19.38 17.75 -11.49
C GLY A 66 20.69 16.96 -11.37
N MET A 67 20.62 15.71 -10.89
CA MET A 67 21.75 14.77 -10.83
C MET A 67 21.88 13.88 -12.09
N GLY A 68 21.16 14.17 -13.18
CA GLY A 68 21.28 13.47 -14.46
C GLY A 68 20.39 12.21 -14.61
N ALA A 69 19.42 11.97 -13.71
CA ALA A 69 18.53 10.82 -13.87
C ALA A 69 17.68 10.96 -15.16
N PRO A 70 17.54 9.91 -16.00
CA PRO A 70 16.77 9.97 -17.23
C PRO A 70 15.26 10.08 -16.95
N TRP A 71 14.51 10.72 -17.87
CA TRP A 71 13.05 10.75 -17.80
C TRP A 71 12.47 9.47 -18.43
N PRO A 72 11.57 8.76 -17.74
CA PRO A 72 10.97 7.57 -18.29
C PRO A 72 10.13 7.86 -19.55
N ALA A 73 10.06 6.91 -20.48
CA ALA A 73 9.26 7.01 -21.69
C ALA A 73 7.76 7.19 -21.35
N LEU A 74 7.03 8.01 -22.11
CA LEU A 74 5.61 8.33 -21.86
C LEU A 74 4.72 7.08 -21.73
N ARG A 75 4.97 6.06 -22.55
CA ARG A 75 4.20 4.80 -22.51
C ARG A 75 4.28 4.07 -21.16
N ALA A 76 5.38 4.23 -20.43
CA ALA A 76 5.57 3.59 -19.13
C ALA A 76 4.63 4.16 -18.04
N TRP A 77 4.15 5.40 -18.22
CA TRP A 77 3.26 6.06 -17.25
C TRP A 77 1.82 5.51 -17.25
N ARG A 78 1.41 4.77 -18.27
CA ARG A 78 0.04 4.21 -18.35
C ARG A 78 -0.33 3.38 -17.12
N VAL A 79 0.62 2.59 -16.60
CA VAL A 79 0.38 1.78 -15.39
C VAL A 79 0.25 2.66 -14.16
N ALA A 80 1.03 3.75 -14.06
CA ALA A 80 0.92 4.72 -12.97
C ALA A 80 -0.45 5.43 -12.96
N ILE A 81 -1.05 5.68 -14.13
CA ILE A 81 -2.40 6.24 -14.24
C ILE A 81 -3.42 5.29 -13.59
N TRP A 82 -3.47 4.03 -14.00
CA TRP A 82 -4.43 3.08 -13.43
C TRP A 82 -4.17 2.79 -11.95
N ALA A 83 -2.90 2.70 -11.54
CA ALA A 83 -2.52 2.61 -10.14
C ALA A 83 -2.98 3.86 -9.35
N GLY A 84 -2.90 5.04 -9.96
CA GLY A 84 -3.35 6.30 -9.38
C GLY A 84 -4.86 6.38 -9.21
N VAL A 85 -5.63 5.92 -10.19
CA VAL A 85 -7.11 5.82 -10.05
C VAL A 85 -7.46 4.88 -8.90
N ALA A 86 -6.88 3.67 -8.86
CA ALA A 86 -7.12 2.71 -7.78
C ALA A 86 -6.70 3.29 -6.41
N PHE A 87 -5.58 4.01 -6.36
CA PHE A 87 -5.10 4.65 -5.15
C PHE A 87 -5.97 5.83 -4.71
N GLY A 88 -6.48 6.64 -5.63
CA GLY A 88 -7.43 7.72 -5.34
C GLY A 88 -8.75 7.20 -4.76
N MET A 89 -9.31 6.15 -5.35
CA MET A 89 -10.47 5.45 -4.81
C MET A 89 -10.21 4.87 -3.42
N HIS A 90 -9.04 4.21 -3.25
CA HIS A 90 -8.60 3.75 -1.93
C HIS A 90 -8.58 4.89 -0.91
N GLN A 91 -8.06 6.06 -1.25
CA GLN A 91 -7.99 7.19 -0.32
C GLN A 91 -9.37 7.69 0.09
N LEU A 92 -10.28 7.86 -0.87
CA LEU A 92 -11.66 8.29 -0.59
C LEU A 92 -12.38 7.29 0.31
N LEU A 93 -12.32 6.00 -0.02
CA LEU A 93 -12.98 4.94 0.74
C LEU A 93 -12.38 4.78 2.15
N PHE A 94 -11.04 4.76 2.25
CA PHE A 94 -10.33 4.53 3.51
C PHE A 94 -10.59 5.65 4.52
N PHE A 95 -10.37 6.89 4.11
CA PHE A 95 -10.51 8.02 5.02
C PHE A 95 -11.97 8.35 5.33
N THR A 96 -12.91 8.03 4.44
CA THR A 96 -14.34 8.13 4.75
C THR A 96 -14.77 7.02 5.70
N ALA A 97 -14.29 5.78 5.48
CA ALA A 97 -14.60 4.68 6.39
C ALA A 97 -14.17 4.97 7.83
N ILE A 98 -12.96 5.51 8.05
CA ILE A 98 -12.47 5.88 9.39
C ILE A 98 -13.38 6.90 10.09
N ARG A 99 -14.05 7.78 9.33
CA ARG A 99 -15.01 8.75 9.88
C ARG A 99 -16.38 8.14 10.22
N LEU A 100 -16.71 7.02 9.61
CA LEU A 100 -18.00 6.35 9.79
C LEU A 100 -17.94 5.15 10.73
N THR A 101 -16.73 4.68 11.07
CA THR A 101 -16.48 3.58 12.02
C THR A 101 -15.19 3.85 12.81
N THR A 102 -14.60 2.83 13.42
CA THR A 102 -13.38 2.98 14.23
C THR A 102 -12.12 2.71 13.42
N VAL A 103 -10.97 3.25 13.88
CA VAL A 103 -9.64 2.92 13.34
C VAL A 103 -9.38 1.42 13.43
N VAL A 104 -9.82 0.79 14.53
CA VAL A 104 -9.68 -0.64 14.76
C VAL A 104 -10.44 -1.43 13.69
N ASP A 105 -11.71 -1.11 13.45
CA ASP A 105 -12.56 -1.81 12.47
C ASP A 105 -11.97 -1.72 11.05
N VAL A 106 -11.59 -0.51 10.62
CA VAL A 106 -10.99 -0.31 9.28
C VAL A 106 -9.66 -1.06 9.14
N SER A 107 -8.85 -1.06 10.19
CA SER A 107 -7.56 -1.77 10.20
C SER A 107 -7.75 -3.29 10.15
N LEU A 108 -8.73 -3.83 10.87
CA LEU A 108 -9.06 -5.26 10.83
C LEU A 108 -9.63 -5.68 9.47
N MET A 109 -10.51 -4.86 8.85
CA MET A 109 -10.93 -5.11 7.47
C MET A 109 -9.74 -5.13 6.50
N GLY A 110 -8.77 -4.23 6.71
CA GLY A 110 -7.53 -4.20 5.95
C GLY A 110 -6.72 -5.49 5.97
N ALA A 111 -6.88 -6.31 7.02
CA ALA A 111 -6.24 -7.63 7.12
C ALA A 111 -6.77 -8.66 6.10
N LEU A 112 -7.88 -8.39 5.41
CA LEU A 112 -8.34 -9.18 4.27
C LEU A 112 -7.54 -8.93 2.97
N ALA A 113 -6.68 -7.93 2.94
CA ALA A 113 -5.92 -7.55 1.75
C ALA A 113 -5.10 -8.71 1.12
N PRO A 114 -4.46 -9.64 1.88
CA PRO A 114 -3.76 -10.77 1.27
C PRO A 114 -4.69 -11.66 0.44
N ILE A 115 -5.94 -11.86 0.88
CA ILE A 115 -6.93 -12.70 0.19
C ILE A 115 -7.33 -12.03 -1.13
N VAL A 116 -7.73 -10.76 -1.08
CA VAL A 116 -8.14 -10.00 -2.26
C VAL A 116 -6.98 -9.87 -3.25
N THR A 117 -5.77 -9.63 -2.75
CA THR A 117 -4.56 -9.56 -3.59
C THR A 117 -4.27 -10.91 -4.26
N ALA A 118 -4.40 -12.04 -3.56
CA ALA A 118 -4.17 -13.36 -4.14
C ALA A 118 -5.21 -13.71 -5.23
N VAL A 119 -6.48 -13.34 -5.02
CA VAL A 119 -7.51 -13.46 -6.06
C VAL A 119 -7.15 -12.62 -7.29
N GLY A 120 -6.77 -11.35 -7.11
CA GLY A 120 -6.34 -10.47 -8.19
C GLY A 120 -5.07 -10.95 -8.89
N ALA A 121 -4.10 -11.49 -8.15
CA ALA A 121 -2.85 -12.06 -8.68
C ALA A 121 -3.10 -13.29 -9.56
N ARG A 122 -4.13 -14.09 -9.26
CA ARG A 122 -4.56 -15.18 -10.15
C ARG A 122 -4.91 -14.69 -11.56
N TRP A 123 -5.61 -13.55 -11.65
CA TRP A 123 -6.04 -13.00 -12.93
C TRP A 123 -4.92 -12.25 -13.66
N MET A 124 -4.06 -11.54 -12.92
CA MET A 124 -3.01 -10.72 -13.51
C MET A 124 -1.71 -11.47 -13.78
N PHE A 125 -1.37 -12.46 -12.94
CA PHE A 125 -0.09 -13.17 -12.96
C PHE A 125 -0.23 -14.69 -13.06
N ALA A 126 -1.47 -15.20 -13.32
CA ALA A 126 -1.80 -16.62 -13.39
C ALA A 126 -1.44 -17.44 -12.13
N GLU A 127 -1.24 -16.80 -10.99
CA GLU A 127 -0.98 -17.44 -9.71
C GLU A 127 -2.24 -18.22 -9.26
N ARG A 128 -2.08 -19.48 -8.82
CA ARG A 128 -3.22 -20.34 -8.42
C ARG A 128 -3.12 -20.72 -6.95
N PRO A 129 -3.90 -20.07 -6.06
CA PRO A 129 -4.01 -20.48 -4.67
C PRO A 129 -4.60 -21.90 -4.56
N GLY A 130 -4.02 -22.73 -3.71
CA GLY A 130 -4.49 -24.09 -3.48
C GLY A 130 -5.59 -24.18 -2.42
N PRO A 131 -6.10 -25.40 -2.14
CA PRO A 131 -7.20 -25.61 -1.19
C PRO A 131 -6.94 -25.10 0.21
N GLY A 132 -5.70 -25.23 0.70
CA GLY A 132 -5.32 -24.73 2.03
C GLY A 132 -5.41 -23.20 2.16
N PHE A 133 -5.16 -22.47 1.09
CA PHE A 133 -5.39 -21.02 1.04
C PHE A 133 -6.87 -20.70 1.26
N TRP A 134 -7.76 -21.38 0.52
CA TRP A 134 -9.21 -21.10 0.58
C TRP A 134 -9.82 -21.46 1.94
N ALA A 135 -9.36 -22.55 2.57
CA ALA A 135 -9.82 -22.91 3.91
C ALA A 135 -9.56 -21.79 4.92
N TRP A 136 -8.37 -21.22 4.92
CA TRP A 136 -8.02 -20.10 5.79
C TRP A 136 -8.70 -18.78 5.38
N ALA A 137 -8.94 -18.58 4.08
CA ALA A 137 -9.68 -17.42 3.58
C ALA A 137 -11.12 -17.40 4.14
N VAL A 138 -11.78 -18.57 4.23
CA VAL A 138 -13.10 -18.67 4.85
C VAL A 138 -13.07 -18.24 6.31
N VAL A 139 -12.07 -18.66 7.08
CA VAL A 139 -11.91 -18.24 8.50
C VAL A 139 -11.82 -16.71 8.62
N ALA A 140 -10.99 -16.07 7.75
CA ALA A 140 -10.85 -14.62 7.75
C ALA A 140 -12.17 -13.92 7.36
N ILE A 141 -12.89 -14.44 6.35
CA ILE A 141 -14.16 -13.87 5.91
C ILE A 141 -15.22 -13.97 7.01
N VAL A 142 -15.29 -15.10 7.72
CA VAL A 142 -16.20 -15.26 8.88
C VAL A 142 -15.89 -14.20 9.94
N GLY A 143 -14.63 -14.01 10.29
CA GLY A 143 -14.21 -12.96 11.23
C GLY A 143 -14.62 -11.55 10.77
N ALA A 144 -14.45 -11.24 9.48
CA ALA A 144 -14.85 -9.96 8.90
C ALA A 144 -16.38 -9.74 8.93
N VAL A 145 -17.15 -10.79 8.64
CA VAL A 145 -18.62 -10.74 8.71
C VAL A 145 -19.09 -10.51 10.16
N LEU A 146 -18.48 -11.19 11.15
CA LEU A 146 -18.77 -10.96 12.55
C LEU A 146 -18.50 -9.53 13.00
N LEU A 147 -17.36 -8.95 12.57
CA LEU A 147 -17.04 -7.54 12.83
C LEU A 147 -18.04 -6.60 12.19
N ALA A 148 -18.39 -6.81 10.91
CA ALA A 148 -19.34 -5.97 10.19
C ALA A 148 -20.73 -6.02 10.82
N PHE A 149 -21.18 -7.21 11.22
CA PHE A 149 -22.47 -7.39 11.89
C PHE A 149 -22.51 -6.69 13.26
N ALA A 150 -21.45 -6.85 14.04
CA ALA A 150 -21.35 -6.20 15.34
C ALA A 150 -21.26 -4.67 15.22
N ALA A 151 -20.61 -4.15 14.18
CA ALA A 151 -20.53 -2.71 13.92
C ALA A 151 -21.91 -2.12 13.56
N SER A 152 -22.74 -2.86 12.82
CA SER A 152 -24.09 -2.38 12.44
C SER A 152 -25.05 -2.24 13.63
N THR A 153 -24.77 -2.89 14.74
CA THR A 153 -25.58 -2.85 15.97
C THR A 153 -24.99 -1.95 17.07
N SER A 154 -23.83 -1.33 16.82
CA SER A 154 -23.15 -0.46 17.80
C SER A 154 -23.36 1.02 17.50
N THR A 155 -23.26 1.87 18.53
CA THR A 155 -23.31 3.33 18.40
C THR A 155 -22.00 3.93 17.83
N GLU A 156 -20.91 3.17 17.86
CA GLU A 156 -19.57 3.62 17.47
C GLU A 156 -19.17 3.31 16.03
N GLY A 157 -19.90 2.40 15.35
CA GLY A 157 -19.62 2.04 13.95
C GLY A 157 -20.92 1.77 13.21
N ASN A 158 -20.89 1.97 11.89
CA ASN A 158 -22.06 1.72 11.06
C ASN A 158 -21.74 0.82 9.85
N ALA A 159 -22.79 0.19 9.30
CA ALA A 159 -22.67 -0.72 8.17
C ALA A 159 -22.09 -0.03 6.91
N ALA A 160 -22.34 1.28 6.72
CA ALA A 160 -21.79 2.04 5.62
C ALA A 160 -20.25 2.17 5.75
N GLY A 161 -19.74 2.48 6.96
CA GLY A 161 -18.31 2.53 7.24
C GLY A 161 -17.62 1.20 6.99
N MET A 162 -18.21 0.09 7.43
CA MET A 162 -17.70 -1.26 7.18
C MET A 162 -17.72 -1.64 5.69
N SER A 163 -18.78 -1.28 4.96
CA SER A 163 -18.86 -1.50 3.51
C SER A 163 -17.78 -0.71 2.76
N MET A 164 -17.55 0.54 3.15
CA MET A 164 -16.47 1.36 2.58
C MET A 164 -15.09 0.79 2.93
N ALA A 165 -14.90 0.28 4.15
CA ALA A 165 -13.66 -0.38 4.54
C ALA A 165 -13.39 -1.64 3.68
N LEU A 166 -14.42 -2.44 3.38
CA LEU A 166 -14.29 -3.61 2.52
C LEU A 166 -13.98 -3.22 1.06
N LEU A 167 -14.71 -2.25 0.49
CA LEU A 167 -14.41 -1.72 -0.85
C LEU A 167 -13.02 -1.12 -0.94
N ASN A 168 -12.58 -0.46 0.14
CA ASN A 168 -11.23 0.05 0.27
C ASN A 168 -10.17 -1.06 0.14
N VAL A 169 -10.40 -2.25 0.70
CA VAL A 169 -9.48 -3.40 0.57
C VAL A 169 -9.32 -3.80 -0.89
N VAL A 170 -10.41 -3.80 -1.66
CA VAL A 170 -10.38 -4.12 -3.10
C VAL A 170 -9.57 -3.05 -3.86
N ALA A 171 -9.86 -1.78 -3.63
CA ALA A 171 -9.13 -0.67 -4.28
C ALA A 171 -7.63 -0.70 -3.95
N PHE A 172 -7.29 -1.00 -2.70
CA PHE A 172 -5.89 -1.09 -2.26
C PHE A 172 -5.16 -2.31 -2.82
N ALA A 173 -5.84 -3.46 -2.91
CA ALA A 173 -5.30 -4.65 -3.58
C ALA A 173 -5.02 -4.36 -5.07
N ALA A 174 -5.95 -3.70 -5.76
CA ALA A 174 -5.75 -3.27 -7.15
C ALA A 174 -4.52 -2.34 -7.28
N PHE A 175 -4.38 -1.36 -6.38
CA PHE A 175 -3.18 -0.51 -6.33
C PHE A 175 -1.89 -1.32 -6.18
N PHE A 176 -1.83 -2.31 -5.28
CA PHE A 176 -0.63 -3.13 -5.10
C PHE A 176 -0.31 -3.99 -6.32
N LEU A 177 -1.30 -4.62 -6.93
CA LEU A 177 -1.11 -5.43 -8.14
C LEU A 177 -0.61 -4.58 -9.31
N LEU A 178 -1.21 -3.41 -9.50
CA LEU A 178 -0.77 -2.45 -10.52
C LEU A 178 0.62 -1.87 -10.18
N SER A 179 0.94 -1.70 -8.88
CA SER A 179 2.27 -1.27 -8.45
C SER A 179 3.33 -2.31 -8.79
N LYS A 180 3.07 -3.59 -8.56
CA LYS A 180 3.99 -4.66 -8.99
C LYS A 180 4.27 -4.56 -10.48
N ARG A 181 3.22 -4.52 -11.31
CA ARG A 181 3.36 -4.38 -12.78
C ARG A 181 4.04 -3.07 -13.19
N GLY A 182 3.79 -1.98 -12.47
CA GLY A 182 4.41 -0.67 -12.74
C GLY A 182 5.90 -0.64 -12.45
N ARG A 183 6.36 -1.46 -11.49
CA ARG A 183 7.76 -1.57 -11.12
C ARG A 183 8.65 -2.22 -12.20
N ASP A 184 8.07 -2.97 -13.12
CA ASP A 184 8.77 -3.54 -14.28
C ASP A 184 9.10 -2.44 -15.32
N HIS A 185 8.37 -1.33 -15.32
CA HIS A 185 8.46 -0.27 -16.33
C HIS A 185 9.01 1.05 -15.82
N LEU A 186 8.85 1.35 -14.51
CA LEU A 186 9.20 2.64 -13.93
C LEU A 186 10.06 2.50 -12.66
N PRO A 187 11.06 3.38 -12.46
CA PRO A 187 11.67 3.57 -11.15
C PRO A 187 10.62 3.96 -10.10
N VAL A 188 10.86 3.58 -8.83
CA VAL A 188 9.83 3.72 -7.77
C VAL A 188 9.36 5.15 -7.55
N VAL A 189 10.28 6.13 -7.53
CA VAL A 189 9.93 7.52 -7.21
C VAL A 189 9.11 8.16 -8.33
N PRO A 190 9.49 8.09 -9.62
CA PRO A 190 8.61 8.49 -10.72
C PRO A 190 7.27 7.77 -10.73
N PHE A 191 7.26 6.45 -10.51
CA PHE A 191 6.00 5.68 -10.42
C PHE A 191 5.08 6.24 -9.34
N LEU A 192 5.59 6.45 -8.11
CA LEU A 192 4.81 7.00 -6.99
C LEU A 192 4.36 8.43 -7.25
N LEU A 193 5.21 9.28 -7.86
CA LEU A 193 4.80 10.64 -8.24
C LEU A 193 3.61 10.61 -9.20
N GLY A 194 3.69 9.84 -10.29
CA GLY A 194 2.59 9.71 -11.25
C GLY A 194 1.31 9.15 -10.60
N THR A 195 1.46 8.10 -9.78
CA THR A 195 0.35 7.48 -9.05
C THR A 195 -0.31 8.48 -8.09
N MET A 196 0.46 9.21 -7.29
CA MET A 196 -0.09 10.20 -6.35
C MET A 196 -0.69 11.41 -7.05
N THR A 197 -0.12 11.85 -8.18
CA THR A 197 -0.71 12.94 -8.97
C THR A 197 -2.08 12.55 -9.50
N VAL A 198 -2.22 11.38 -10.10
CA VAL A 198 -3.54 10.91 -10.60
C VAL A 198 -4.51 10.73 -9.43
N ALA A 199 -4.07 10.15 -8.31
CA ALA A 199 -4.91 10.02 -7.12
C ALA A 199 -5.36 11.38 -6.57
N ALA A 200 -4.48 12.37 -6.55
CA ALA A 200 -4.81 13.74 -6.16
C ALA A 200 -5.86 14.34 -7.09
N CYS A 201 -5.75 14.13 -8.41
CA CYS A 201 -6.75 14.56 -9.39
C CYS A 201 -8.11 13.87 -9.15
N VAL A 202 -8.13 12.55 -8.90
CA VAL A 202 -9.37 11.81 -8.59
C VAL A 202 -10.06 12.39 -7.34
N VAL A 203 -9.31 12.62 -6.27
CA VAL A 203 -9.84 13.21 -5.04
C VAL A 203 -10.27 14.67 -5.25
N SER A 204 -9.50 15.46 -6.01
CA SER A 204 -9.87 16.84 -6.36
C SER A 204 -11.18 16.89 -7.15
N THR A 205 -11.36 15.99 -8.12
CA THR A 205 -12.61 15.89 -8.88
C THR A 205 -13.78 15.56 -7.95
N PHE A 206 -13.60 14.61 -7.02
CA PHE A 206 -14.62 14.28 -6.03
C PHE A 206 -15.00 15.52 -5.17
N ILE A 207 -14.00 16.26 -4.67
CA ILE A 207 -14.22 17.49 -3.87
C ILE A 207 -15.00 18.54 -4.66
N VAL A 208 -14.64 18.77 -5.93
CA VAL A 208 -15.33 19.75 -6.78
C VAL A 208 -16.79 19.32 -7.04
N VAL A 209 -17.01 18.05 -7.37
CA VAL A 209 -18.36 17.52 -7.65
C VAL A 209 -19.26 17.55 -6.41
N THR A 210 -18.71 17.27 -5.23
CA THR A 210 -19.50 17.24 -3.98
C THR A 210 -19.61 18.60 -3.31
N GLY A 211 -18.85 19.63 -3.74
CA GLY A 211 -18.82 20.93 -3.10
C GLY A 211 -18.24 20.93 -1.68
N ALA A 212 -17.44 19.92 -1.32
CA ALA A 212 -16.85 19.82 0.01
C ALA A 212 -15.94 21.03 0.32
N PRO A 213 -15.94 21.59 1.56
CA PRO A 213 -15.23 22.81 1.92
C PRO A 213 -13.72 22.55 2.04
N ALA A 214 -13.03 22.50 0.91
CA ALA A 214 -11.61 22.13 0.82
C ALA A 214 -10.65 23.12 1.49
N LEU A 215 -11.05 24.39 1.64
CA LEU A 215 -10.23 25.48 2.18
C LEU A 215 -10.48 25.75 3.66
N ASP A 216 -11.54 25.20 4.25
CA ASP A 216 -11.84 25.32 5.67
C ASP A 216 -11.03 24.31 6.48
N VAL A 217 -9.72 24.56 6.59
CA VAL A 217 -8.76 23.63 7.21
C VAL A 217 -7.88 24.41 8.19
N ARG A 218 -7.86 24.00 9.45
CA ARG A 218 -7.02 24.61 10.48
C ARG A 218 -5.55 24.24 10.32
N GLY A 219 -4.64 25.07 10.85
CA GLY A 219 -3.20 24.82 10.76
C GLY A 219 -2.77 23.46 11.34
N VAL A 220 -3.40 23.00 12.43
CA VAL A 220 -3.13 21.67 13.02
C VAL A 220 -3.54 20.55 12.09
N ASP A 221 -4.66 20.66 11.37
CA ASP A 221 -5.10 19.65 10.40
C ASP A 221 -4.16 19.58 9.20
N LEU A 222 -3.62 20.72 8.76
CA LEU A 222 -2.58 20.76 7.72
C LEU A 222 -1.26 20.10 8.19
N LEU A 223 -0.86 20.31 9.45
CA LEU A 223 0.31 19.64 10.01
C LEU A 223 0.11 18.13 10.10
N LEU A 224 -1.06 17.66 10.52
CA LEU A 224 -1.40 16.23 10.52
C LEU A 224 -1.41 15.67 9.10
N ALA A 225 -1.99 16.39 8.13
CA ALA A 225 -1.98 15.99 6.72
C ALA A 225 -0.56 15.96 6.13
N ALA A 226 0.29 16.92 6.46
CA ALA A 226 1.71 16.94 6.07
C ALA A 226 2.48 15.78 6.69
N GLY A 227 2.26 15.47 7.96
CA GLY A 227 2.84 14.31 8.63
C GLY A 227 2.49 13.00 7.91
N VAL A 228 1.22 12.82 7.52
CA VAL A 228 0.79 11.67 6.74
C VAL A 228 1.33 11.71 5.30
N ALA A 229 1.45 12.88 4.69
CA ALA A 229 1.99 13.01 3.34
C ALA A 229 3.45 12.56 3.26
N VAL A 230 4.29 12.97 4.23
CA VAL A 230 5.71 12.63 4.28
C VAL A 230 5.93 11.23 4.86
N GLY A 231 5.38 10.94 6.04
CA GLY A 231 5.57 9.66 6.73
C GLY A 231 4.93 8.48 6.00
N PRO A 232 3.67 8.14 6.27
CA PRO A 232 2.98 7.05 5.59
C PRO A 232 2.89 7.24 4.07
N GLY A 233 2.73 8.49 3.61
CA GLY A 233 2.54 8.84 2.21
C GLY A 233 3.79 8.63 1.36
N ALA A 234 4.80 9.48 1.50
CA ALA A 234 6.00 9.39 0.65
C ALA A 234 6.92 8.25 1.09
N VAL A 235 7.38 8.27 2.35
CA VAL A 235 8.33 7.27 2.85
C VAL A 235 7.68 5.90 2.98
N GLY A 236 6.47 5.81 3.57
CA GLY A 236 5.76 4.54 3.76
C GLY A 236 5.47 3.84 2.42
N HIS A 237 4.92 4.56 1.43
CA HIS A 237 4.70 3.97 0.11
C HIS A 237 6.01 3.65 -0.62
N PHE A 238 7.07 4.44 -0.44
CA PHE A 238 8.37 4.11 -1.00
C PHE A 238 8.90 2.77 -0.46
N VAL A 239 8.99 2.62 0.87
CA VAL A 239 9.52 1.39 1.49
C VAL A 239 8.62 0.16 1.30
N MET A 240 7.32 0.35 1.04
CA MET A 240 6.38 -0.72 0.71
C MET A 240 6.41 -1.11 -0.77
N THR A 241 6.62 -0.14 -1.67
CA THR A 241 6.54 -0.37 -3.12
C THR A 241 7.91 -0.75 -3.71
N TRP A 242 9.00 -0.23 -3.16
CA TRP A 242 10.34 -0.52 -3.68
C TRP A 242 10.71 -2.01 -3.66
N PRO A 243 10.47 -2.76 -2.57
CA PRO A 243 10.78 -4.19 -2.54
C PRO A 243 9.94 -5.04 -3.49
N LEU A 244 8.81 -4.55 -4.02
CA LEU A 244 7.92 -5.32 -4.91
C LEU A 244 8.60 -5.85 -6.18
N ARG A 245 9.74 -5.28 -6.55
CA ARG A 245 10.58 -5.82 -7.63
C ARG A 245 11.33 -7.10 -7.22
N TYR A 246 11.55 -7.30 -5.92
CA TYR A 246 12.39 -8.36 -5.38
C TYR A 246 11.62 -9.36 -4.51
N VAL A 247 10.35 -9.10 -4.24
CA VAL A 247 9.48 -9.96 -3.42
C VAL A 247 8.11 -10.15 -4.08
N PRO A 248 7.45 -11.28 -3.84
CA PRO A 248 6.08 -11.53 -4.29
C PRO A 248 5.11 -10.40 -3.89
N ALA A 249 4.09 -10.14 -4.73
CA ALA A 249 3.11 -9.08 -4.51
C ALA A 249 2.32 -9.24 -3.20
N ASN A 250 2.20 -10.46 -2.70
CA ASN A 250 1.48 -10.78 -1.48
C ASN A 250 2.27 -10.53 -0.18
N ILE A 251 3.60 -10.33 -0.24
CA ILE A 251 4.41 -10.11 0.97
C ILE A 251 4.02 -8.82 1.72
N PRO A 252 3.94 -7.63 1.08
CA PRO A 252 3.50 -6.43 1.80
C PRO A 252 2.11 -6.54 2.44
N PRO A 253 1.06 -7.03 1.76
CA PRO A 253 -0.24 -7.28 2.40
C PRO A 253 -0.18 -8.21 3.60
N ILE A 254 0.68 -9.24 3.56
CA ILE A 254 0.89 -10.17 4.67
C ILE A 254 1.48 -9.46 5.88
N MET A 255 2.57 -8.74 5.67
CA MET A 255 3.22 -8.02 6.77
C MET A 255 2.31 -6.95 7.37
N ARG A 256 1.38 -6.41 6.57
CA ARG A 256 0.32 -5.51 7.05
C ARG A 256 -0.68 -6.18 8.00
N LEU A 257 -0.69 -7.49 8.16
CA LEU A 257 -1.47 -8.15 9.22
C LEU A 257 -1.09 -7.68 10.64
N ALA A 258 0.09 -7.12 10.80
CA ALA A 258 0.49 -6.46 12.04
C ALA A 258 -0.16 -5.08 12.24
N GLN A 259 -0.67 -4.45 11.15
CA GLN A 259 -1.23 -3.09 11.20
C GLN A 259 -2.41 -2.93 12.18
N PRO A 260 -3.39 -3.85 12.28
CA PRO A 260 -4.49 -3.73 13.24
C PRO A 260 -4.00 -3.63 14.68
N PHE A 261 -2.96 -4.36 15.05
CA PHE A 261 -2.39 -4.33 16.39
C PHE A 261 -1.69 -3.00 16.68
N VAL A 262 -0.90 -2.51 15.73
CA VAL A 262 -0.16 -1.24 15.89
C VAL A 262 -1.13 -0.05 15.81
N ALA A 263 -2.00 0.01 14.82
CA ALA A 263 -2.94 1.12 14.64
C ALA A 263 -4.02 1.12 15.73
N GLY A 264 -4.56 -0.07 16.07
CA GLY A 264 -5.55 -0.22 17.13
C GLY A 264 -4.98 0.10 18.51
N GLY A 265 -3.75 -0.32 18.80
CA GLY A 265 -3.05 0.04 20.04
C GLY A 265 -2.79 1.54 20.14
N LEU A 266 -2.39 2.20 19.05
CA LEU A 266 -2.23 3.65 18.99
C LEU A 266 -3.57 4.37 19.16
N ALA A 267 -4.65 3.91 18.53
CA ALA A 267 -5.97 4.51 18.64
C ALA A 267 -6.53 4.37 20.07
N TRP A 268 -6.36 3.20 20.70
CA TRP A 268 -6.72 2.99 22.10
C TRP A 268 -5.94 3.93 23.03
N TRP A 269 -4.63 4.03 22.85
CA TRP A 269 -3.76 4.84 23.71
C TRP A 269 -3.93 6.36 23.51
N LEU A 270 -4.01 6.82 22.25
CA LEU A 270 -3.98 8.25 21.91
C LEU A 270 -5.38 8.86 21.74
N LEU A 271 -6.35 8.07 21.31
CA LEU A 271 -7.70 8.53 20.98
C LEU A 271 -8.76 7.98 21.95
N ALA A 272 -8.36 7.15 22.93
CA ALA A 272 -9.26 6.48 23.85
C ALA A 272 -10.37 5.64 23.16
N GLU A 273 -10.10 5.10 21.92
CA GLU A 273 -11.04 4.20 21.25
C GLU A 273 -11.23 2.93 22.06
N PRO A 274 -12.47 2.53 22.40
CA PRO A 274 -12.70 1.34 23.22
C PRO A 274 -12.40 0.05 22.45
N LEU A 275 -11.66 -0.86 23.09
CA LEU A 275 -11.47 -2.22 22.59
C LEU A 275 -12.56 -3.12 23.15
N SER A 276 -13.48 -3.58 22.30
CA SER A 276 -14.59 -4.47 22.68
C SER A 276 -14.26 -5.94 22.39
N LEU A 277 -15.03 -6.84 22.98
CA LEU A 277 -14.90 -8.29 22.75
C LEU A 277 -15.02 -8.66 21.27
N ARG A 278 -15.84 -7.93 20.50
CA ARG A 278 -15.96 -8.12 19.03
C ARG A 278 -14.62 -7.93 18.31
N HIS A 279 -13.85 -6.91 18.72
CA HIS A 279 -12.53 -6.64 18.14
C HIS A 279 -11.56 -7.78 18.46
N LEU A 280 -11.63 -8.35 19.65
CA LEU A 280 -10.78 -9.48 20.05
C LEU A 280 -11.15 -10.76 19.27
N VAL A 281 -12.42 -11.15 19.26
CA VAL A 281 -12.87 -12.40 18.61
C VAL A 281 -12.83 -12.28 17.10
N GLY A 282 -13.56 -11.30 16.53
CA GLY A 282 -13.62 -11.11 15.09
C GLY A 282 -12.26 -10.77 14.50
N GLY A 283 -11.50 -9.90 15.19
CA GLY A 283 -10.14 -9.53 14.80
C GLY A 283 -9.18 -10.70 14.83
N ALA A 284 -9.23 -11.54 15.86
CA ALA A 284 -8.42 -12.76 15.94
C ALA A 284 -8.72 -13.72 14.77
N LEU A 285 -9.98 -13.92 14.41
CA LEU A 285 -10.37 -14.74 13.26
C LEU A 285 -9.87 -14.15 11.93
N VAL A 286 -10.02 -12.82 11.73
CA VAL A 286 -9.51 -12.15 10.52
C VAL A 286 -8.01 -12.32 10.40
N VAL A 287 -7.28 -12.01 11.46
CA VAL A 287 -5.80 -12.06 11.44
C VAL A 287 -5.29 -13.49 11.33
N ALA A 288 -5.86 -14.43 12.11
CA ALA A 288 -5.48 -15.85 12.04
C ALA A 288 -5.79 -16.45 10.68
N GLY A 289 -6.97 -16.19 10.13
CA GLY A 289 -7.36 -16.65 8.81
C GLY A 289 -6.47 -16.07 7.71
N ALA A 290 -6.22 -14.77 7.72
CA ALA A 290 -5.34 -14.12 6.77
C ALA A 290 -3.88 -14.60 6.89
N ALA A 291 -3.34 -14.76 8.11
CA ALA A 291 -2.03 -15.35 8.33
C ALA A 291 -1.98 -16.82 7.84
N GLY A 292 -3.03 -17.59 8.09
CA GLY A 292 -3.14 -18.98 7.62
C GLY A 292 -3.10 -19.11 6.11
N THR A 293 -3.74 -18.19 5.34
CA THR A 293 -3.66 -18.19 3.87
C THR A 293 -2.23 -18.14 3.38
N VAL A 294 -1.41 -17.39 4.07
CA VAL A 294 0.00 -17.14 3.74
C VAL A 294 0.93 -18.26 4.18
N LEU A 295 0.70 -18.77 5.39
CA LEU A 295 1.52 -19.81 6.00
C LEU A 295 1.16 -21.22 5.49
N SER A 296 0.03 -21.37 4.79
CA SER A 296 -0.35 -22.63 4.16
C SER A 296 0.74 -23.13 3.20
N ARG A 297 0.78 -24.46 2.95
CA ARG A 297 1.72 -25.04 1.98
C ARG A 297 1.61 -24.40 0.61
N ASP A 298 0.39 -24.05 0.21
CA ASP A 298 0.09 -23.42 -1.06
C ASP A 298 0.62 -21.96 -1.12
N GLY A 299 0.47 -21.22 -0.03
CA GLY A 299 1.05 -19.88 0.09
C GLY A 299 2.58 -19.89 0.09
N ARG A 300 3.22 -20.94 0.63
CA ARG A 300 4.68 -21.12 0.53
C ARG A 300 5.14 -21.45 -0.88
N ARG A 301 4.40 -22.28 -1.63
CA ARG A 301 4.71 -22.60 -3.04
C ARG A 301 4.60 -21.39 -3.94
N LEU A 302 3.56 -20.56 -3.78
CA LEU A 302 3.39 -19.32 -4.53
C LEU A 302 4.55 -18.34 -4.28
N ARG A 303 5.01 -18.26 -3.02
CA ARG A 303 6.17 -17.41 -2.67
C ARG A 303 7.47 -17.95 -3.26
N ALA A 304 7.68 -19.25 -3.27
CA ALA A 304 8.88 -19.88 -3.83
C ALA A 304 8.93 -19.71 -5.36
N ALA A 305 7.80 -19.89 -6.06
CA ALA A 305 7.71 -19.68 -7.51
C ALA A 305 8.01 -18.21 -7.90
N ALA A 306 7.42 -17.25 -7.18
CA ALA A 306 7.68 -15.84 -7.45
C ALA A 306 9.13 -15.40 -7.09
N ALA A 307 9.81 -16.12 -6.22
CA ALA A 307 11.23 -15.87 -5.90
C ALA A 307 12.18 -16.47 -6.96
N SER A 308 11.81 -17.59 -7.60
CA SER A 308 12.60 -18.18 -8.69
C SER A 308 12.58 -17.32 -9.94
N ASP A 309 11.42 -16.76 -10.32
CA ASP A 309 11.28 -15.89 -11.48
C ASP A 309 12.20 -14.65 -11.39
N VAL A 310 12.38 -14.12 -10.17
CA VAL A 310 13.29 -12.97 -9.92
C VAL A 310 14.76 -13.36 -10.08
N HIS A 311 15.14 -14.59 -9.71
CA HIS A 311 16.52 -15.06 -9.85
C HIS A 311 16.91 -15.30 -11.31
N ASP A 312 15.99 -15.80 -12.12
CA ASP A 312 16.23 -16.08 -13.54
C ASP A 312 16.35 -14.78 -14.36
N GLU A 313 15.59 -13.73 -14.04
CA GLU A 313 15.75 -12.41 -14.67
C GLU A 313 17.11 -11.76 -14.33
N ASP A 314 17.59 -11.87 -13.08
CA ASP A 314 18.90 -11.34 -12.68
C ASP A 314 20.06 -12.12 -13.34
N ALA A 315 19.92 -13.42 -13.56
CA ALA A 315 20.92 -14.24 -14.27
C ALA A 315 21.00 -13.92 -15.77
N GLY A 316 19.83 -13.64 -16.41
CA GLY A 316 19.76 -13.26 -17.82
C GLY A 316 20.34 -11.87 -18.13
N SER A 317 20.20 -10.92 -17.19
CA SER A 317 20.74 -9.55 -17.37
C SER A 317 22.27 -9.46 -17.18
N GLY A 318 22.87 -10.39 -16.44
CA GLY A 318 24.32 -10.44 -16.21
C GLY A 318 25.12 -10.97 -17.39
N HIS A 319 24.49 -11.65 -18.37
CA HIS A 319 25.18 -12.22 -19.54
C HIS A 319 25.18 -11.29 -20.77
N ALA A 320 24.41 -10.21 -20.78
CA ALA A 320 24.34 -9.28 -21.92
C ALA A 320 25.46 -8.22 -21.98
N ASP A 321 26.24 -8.06 -20.93
CA ASP A 321 27.30 -7.01 -20.84
C ASP A 321 28.72 -7.54 -21.12
N GLY A 322 28.88 -8.79 -21.55
CA GLY A 322 30.18 -9.48 -21.63
C GLY A 322 30.74 -9.81 -23.01
N THR A 323 30.08 -9.47 -24.14
CA THR A 323 30.60 -9.84 -25.48
C THR A 323 30.57 -8.69 -26.47
N GLY A 324 31.53 -7.80 -26.34
CA GLY A 324 31.81 -6.73 -27.30
C GLY A 324 33.29 -6.49 -27.45
N GLN A 325 34.13 -7.53 -27.72
CA GLN A 325 35.47 -7.29 -28.26
C GLN A 325 35.45 -7.51 -29.79
N PRO A 326 35.85 -6.52 -30.59
CA PRO A 326 36.06 -6.73 -32.03
C PRO A 326 37.35 -7.50 -32.26
N VAL A 327 37.24 -8.67 -32.87
CA VAL A 327 38.40 -9.40 -33.43
C VAL A 327 38.99 -8.57 -34.57
N ALA A 328 40.16 -8.02 -34.36
CA ALA A 328 40.96 -7.44 -35.40
C ALA A 328 41.43 -8.56 -36.37
N ARG A 329 41.01 -8.49 -37.61
CA ARG A 329 41.59 -9.28 -38.71
C ARG A 329 42.78 -8.49 -39.24
N SER A 330 43.97 -9.07 -39.00
CA SER A 330 45.17 -8.80 -39.74
C SER A 330 45.22 -9.66 -41.00
N ALA A 331 45.27 -9.09 -42.18
CA ALA A 331 46.11 -9.39 -43.32
C ALA A 331 45.79 -8.41 -44.47
#